data_8c0cf909a5a2000182a8bd058d9abd0b
#
_entry.id   8c0cf909a5a2000182a8bd058d9abd0b
#
_cell.length_a   1.000
_cell.length_b   1.000
_cell.length_c   1.000
_cell.angle_alpha   90.00
_cell.angle_beta   90.00
_cell.angle_gamma   90.00
#
_symmetry.space_group_name_H-M   'P 1'
#
loop_
_entity.id
_entity.type
_entity.pdbx_description
1 polymer ?
#
loop_
_entity_poly.entity_id
_entity_poly.type
_entity_poly.pdbx_seq_one_letter_code
_entity_poly.pdbx_strand_id
1 'polypeptide(L)'
;MKNIVLFASGNGSNAEEIIRYFKKNNQGTVVAIFSNKPDAKVLDRAKNHNIPSVVFNKAQLNEGFVLEKLHQFQPDLIVLAGFLLKFPESILKEYPKVINIHPALLPKYGGKGMYGMNVHQAVLENNEKETGITIHYVNEHYDEGEFIFQKA
;
A
#
# COMPACT_ATOMS: atom_id res chain seq x y z
N MET A 1 -20.92 -3.37 -2.05
CA MET A 1 -19.64 -3.60 -1.34
C MET A 1 -18.48 -3.21 -2.24
N LYS A 2 -17.51 -2.48 -1.73
CA LYS A 2 -16.36 -2.01 -2.50
C LYS A 2 -15.30 -3.08 -2.65
N ASN A 3 -14.70 -3.19 -3.83
CA ASN A 3 -13.56 -4.08 -4.07
C ASN A 3 -12.27 -3.35 -3.74
N ILE A 4 -11.44 -3.94 -2.88
CA ILE A 4 -10.20 -3.34 -2.43
C ILE A 4 -9.03 -4.23 -2.85
N VAL A 5 -8.01 -3.63 -3.44
CA VAL A 5 -6.75 -4.30 -3.78
C VAL A 5 -5.64 -3.70 -2.94
N LEU A 6 -4.81 -4.54 -2.36
CA LEU A 6 -3.66 -4.12 -1.56
C LEU A 6 -2.36 -4.38 -2.31
N PHE A 7 -1.43 -3.43 -2.23
CA PHE A 7 -0.06 -3.60 -2.73
C PHE A 7 0.89 -3.55 -1.54
N ALA A 8 1.77 -4.53 -1.42
CA ALA A 8 2.76 -4.59 -0.34
C ALA A 8 4.02 -5.29 -0.80
N SER A 9 5.18 -4.85 -0.28
CA SER A 9 6.48 -5.39 -0.68
C SER A 9 7.12 -6.31 0.36
N GLY A 10 6.65 -6.31 1.59
CA GLY A 10 7.32 -6.99 2.70
C GLY A 10 6.42 -7.79 3.61
N ASN A 11 6.50 -7.49 4.90
CA ASN A 11 5.83 -8.24 5.96
C ASN A 11 4.30 -8.23 5.84
N GLY A 12 3.71 -7.09 5.45
CA GLY A 12 2.27 -6.99 5.29
C GLY A 12 1.48 -6.81 6.57
N SER A 13 2.10 -6.33 7.65
CA SER A 13 1.39 -6.11 8.91
C SER A 13 0.23 -5.11 8.74
N ASN A 14 0.45 -4.02 7.99
CA ASN A 14 -0.62 -3.07 7.70
C ASN A 14 -1.69 -3.68 6.80
N ALA A 15 -1.28 -4.48 5.83
CA ALA A 15 -2.23 -5.20 4.96
C ALA A 15 -3.12 -6.13 5.80
N GLU A 16 -2.54 -6.85 6.75
CA GLU A 16 -3.30 -7.73 7.65
C GLU A 16 -4.34 -6.95 8.46
N GLU A 17 -3.98 -5.81 9.01
CA GLU A 17 -4.90 -4.97 9.77
C GLU A 17 -6.06 -4.48 8.87
N ILE A 18 -5.78 -4.13 7.64
CA ILE A 18 -6.81 -3.72 6.67
C ILE A 18 -7.75 -4.89 6.37
N ILE A 19 -7.22 -6.08 6.16
CA ILE A 19 -8.02 -7.28 5.92
C ILE A 19 -8.96 -7.53 7.11
N ARG A 20 -8.44 -7.48 8.32
CA ARG A 20 -9.22 -7.69 9.53
C ARG A 20 -10.31 -6.66 9.71
N TYR A 21 -9.99 -5.40 9.41
CA TYR A 21 -10.95 -4.30 9.48
C TYR A 21 -12.16 -4.55 8.58
N PHE A 22 -11.91 -4.90 7.31
CA PHE A 22 -13.00 -5.12 6.36
C PHE A 22 -13.75 -6.44 6.57
N LYS A 23 -13.18 -7.40 7.29
CA LYS A 23 -13.90 -8.58 7.71
C LYS A 23 -14.93 -8.28 8.81
N LYS A 24 -14.68 -7.25 9.61
CA LYS A 24 -15.57 -6.87 10.71
C LYS A 24 -16.68 -5.92 10.28
N ASN A 25 -16.43 -5.06 9.30
CA ASN A 25 -17.47 -4.18 8.79
C ASN A 25 -17.64 -4.42 7.29
N ASN A 26 -18.85 -4.58 6.84
CA ASN A 26 -19.18 -5.02 5.50
C ASN A 26 -19.18 -3.90 4.47
N GLN A 27 -18.29 -2.91 4.58
CA GLN A 27 -18.21 -1.79 3.65
C GLN A 27 -17.32 -2.09 2.44
N GLY A 28 -16.45 -3.09 2.56
CA GLY A 28 -15.55 -3.47 1.48
C GLY A 28 -15.01 -4.87 1.63
N THR A 29 -14.44 -5.40 0.57
CA THR A 29 -13.80 -6.72 0.54
C THR A 29 -12.42 -6.58 -0.09
N VAL A 30 -11.40 -7.11 0.57
CA VAL A 30 -10.06 -7.22 -0.03
C VAL A 30 -10.10 -8.38 -1.01
N VAL A 31 -10.07 -8.08 -2.31
CA VAL A 31 -10.24 -9.08 -3.37
C VAL A 31 -8.91 -9.63 -3.87
N ALA A 32 -7.79 -8.92 -3.66
CA ALA A 32 -6.48 -9.38 -4.08
C ALA A 32 -5.38 -8.63 -3.34
N ILE A 33 -4.20 -9.27 -3.25
CA ILE A 33 -2.97 -8.68 -2.75
C ILE A 33 -1.92 -8.80 -3.84
N PHE A 34 -1.28 -7.68 -4.19
CA PHE A 34 -0.23 -7.61 -5.19
C PHE A 34 1.10 -7.35 -4.50
N SER A 35 2.14 -8.12 -4.86
CA SER A 35 3.49 -7.91 -4.32
C SER A 35 4.54 -7.99 -5.41
N ASN A 36 5.55 -7.13 -5.30
CA ASN A 36 6.69 -7.14 -6.21
C ASN A 36 7.81 -8.10 -5.77
N LYS A 37 7.60 -8.85 -4.68
CA LYS A 37 8.60 -9.79 -4.17
C LYS A 37 7.98 -11.17 -3.94
N PRO A 38 8.49 -12.21 -4.61
CA PRO A 38 7.90 -13.55 -4.51
C PRO A 38 8.09 -14.22 -3.13
N ASP A 39 9.01 -13.71 -2.32
CA ASP A 39 9.27 -14.20 -0.96
C ASP A 39 8.67 -13.33 0.15
N ALA A 40 7.83 -12.37 -0.21
CA ALA A 40 7.23 -11.47 0.77
C ALA A 40 6.27 -12.20 1.72
N LYS A 41 6.36 -11.90 3.01
CA LYS A 41 5.48 -12.51 4.03
C LYS A 41 4.02 -12.13 3.84
N VAL A 42 3.75 -11.01 3.18
CA VAL A 42 2.38 -10.61 2.87
C VAL A 42 1.65 -11.66 2.04
N LEU A 43 2.37 -12.43 1.23
CA LEU A 43 1.78 -13.51 0.43
C LEU A 43 1.27 -14.65 1.31
N ASP A 44 1.96 -14.96 2.41
CA ASP A 44 1.49 -15.93 3.39
C ASP A 44 0.22 -15.44 4.08
N ARG A 45 0.15 -14.16 4.38
CA ARG A 45 -1.03 -13.54 4.97
C ARG A 45 -2.24 -13.62 4.03
N ALA A 46 -2.01 -13.37 2.74
CA ALA A 46 -3.06 -13.52 1.72
C ALA A 46 -3.59 -14.95 1.72
N LYS A 47 -2.70 -15.92 1.72
CA LYS A 47 -3.06 -17.35 1.74
C LYS A 47 -3.85 -17.70 3.00
N ASN A 48 -3.44 -17.21 4.15
CA ASN A 48 -4.13 -17.48 5.43
C ASN A 48 -5.55 -16.92 5.45
N HIS A 49 -5.80 -15.86 4.71
CA HIS A 49 -7.12 -15.25 4.60
C HIS A 49 -7.88 -15.66 3.33
N ASN A 50 -7.36 -16.62 2.58
CA ASN A 50 -7.96 -17.09 1.32
C ASN A 50 -8.15 -15.98 0.29
N ILE A 51 -7.19 -15.06 0.22
CA ILE A 51 -7.21 -13.94 -0.73
C ILE A 51 -6.24 -14.24 -1.87
N PRO A 52 -6.68 -14.10 -3.14
CA PRO A 52 -5.78 -14.27 -4.28
C PRO A 52 -4.60 -13.30 -4.22
N SER A 53 -3.43 -13.75 -4.66
CA SER A 53 -2.26 -12.90 -4.73
C SER A 53 -1.68 -12.88 -6.15
N VAL A 54 -1.06 -11.76 -6.51
CA VAL A 54 -0.39 -11.59 -7.79
C VAL A 54 1.03 -11.11 -7.50
N VAL A 55 2.02 -11.82 -8.04
CA VAL A 55 3.42 -11.45 -7.93
C VAL A 55 3.86 -10.86 -9.27
N PHE A 56 4.58 -9.75 -9.22
CA PHE A 56 5.04 -9.06 -10.42
C PHE A 56 6.43 -8.46 -10.18
N ASN A 57 7.10 -8.09 -11.27
CA ASN A 57 8.36 -7.35 -11.19
C ASN A 57 8.15 -5.89 -11.61
N LYS A 58 9.20 -5.08 -11.50
CA LYS A 58 9.13 -3.66 -11.84
C LYS A 58 8.73 -3.41 -13.31
N ALA A 59 9.24 -4.23 -14.23
CA ALA A 59 8.90 -4.12 -15.64
C ALA A 59 7.41 -4.40 -15.86
N GLN A 60 6.89 -5.45 -15.24
CA GLN A 60 5.47 -5.80 -15.34
C GLN A 60 4.56 -4.72 -14.76
N LEU A 61 5.02 -4.03 -13.71
CA LEU A 61 4.28 -2.91 -13.13
C LEU A 61 4.14 -1.75 -14.13
N ASN A 62 5.21 -1.45 -14.87
CA ASN A 62 5.25 -0.32 -15.80
C ASN A 62 4.77 -0.64 -17.21
N GLU A 63 4.72 -1.90 -17.62
CA GLU A 63 4.44 -2.32 -19.00
C GLU A 63 3.04 -2.91 -19.21
N GLY A 64 2.15 -2.79 -18.24
CA GLY A 64 0.75 -3.13 -18.44
C GLY A 64 0.28 -4.48 -17.87
N PHE A 65 1.18 -5.37 -17.45
CA PHE A 65 0.78 -6.64 -16.85
C PHE A 65 -0.06 -6.44 -15.59
N VAL A 66 0.42 -5.56 -14.70
CA VAL A 66 -0.28 -5.26 -13.44
C VAL A 66 -1.63 -4.60 -13.73
N LEU A 67 -1.66 -3.65 -14.66
CA LEU A 67 -2.91 -2.99 -15.04
C LEU A 67 -3.94 -3.98 -15.57
N GLU A 68 -3.52 -4.94 -16.39
CA GLU A 68 -4.39 -5.98 -16.90
C GLU A 68 -4.97 -6.84 -15.77
N LYS A 69 -4.12 -7.22 -14.80
CA LYS A 69 -4.58 -7.96 -13.63
C LYS A 69 -5.55 -7.16 -12.79
N LEU A 70 -5.32 -5.86 -12.62
CA LEU A 70 -6.24 -5.00 -11.91
C LEU A 70 -7.62 -4.97 -12.58
N HIS A 71 -7.67 -4.95 -13.91
CA HIS A 71 -8.94 -5.00 -14.63
C HIS A 71 -9.74 -6.27 -14.30
N GLN A 72 -9.06 -7.37 -14.03
CA GLN A 72 -9.73 -8.63 -13.66
C GLN A 72 -10.41 -8.53 -12.28
N PHE A 73 -9.83 -7.78 -11.37
CA PHE A 73 -10.36 -7.62 -10.00
C PHE A 73 -11.29 -6.44 -9.85
N GLN A 74 -11.27 -5.50 -10.77
CA GLN A 74 -12.14 -4.31 -10.78
C GLN A 74 -12.15 -3.57 -9.44
N PRO A 75 -10.97 -3.08 -8.97
CA PRO A 75 -10.89 -2.42 -7.66
C PRO A 75 -11.62 -1.07 -7.66
N ASP A 76 -12.33 -0.81 -6.58
CA ASP A 76 -12.87 0.51 -6.28
C ASP A 76 -11.85 1.36 -5.53
N LEU A 77 -10.95 0.71 -4.81
CA LEU A 77 -9.91 1.35 -4.02
C LEU A 77 -8.64 0.50 -4.08
N ILE A 78 -7.50 1.15 -4.28
CA ILE A 78 -6.19 0.53 -4.20
C ILE A 78 -5.47 1.12 -3.00
N VAL A 79 -4.92 0.27 -2.13
CA VAL A 79 -4.18 0.69 -0.93
C VAL A 79 -2.75 0.21 -1.03
N LEU A 80 -1.81 1.14 -0.94
CA LEU A 80 -0.38 0.82 -0.86
C LEU A 80 -0.01 0.69 0.62
N ALA A 81 0.23 -0.54 1.06
CA ALA A 81 0.50 -0.86 2.46
C ALA A 81 1.93 -1.39 2.59
N GLY A 82 2.90 -0.48 2.66
CA GLY A 82 4.32 -0.83 2.66
C GLY A 82 4.83 -1.24 1.29
N PHE A 83 4.37 -0.58 0.24
CA PHE A 83 4.81 -0.84 -1.12
C PHE A 83 6.01 0.04 -1.46
N LEU A 84 7.09 -0.58 -1.96
CA LEU A 84 8.38 0.08 -2.12
C LEU A 84 8.60 0.74 -3.48
N LEU A 85 7.84 0.35 -4.50
CA LEU A 85 8.01 0.88 -5.85
C LEU A 85 7.11 2.10 -6.07
N LYS A 86 7.55 2.98 -6.96
CA LYS A 86 6.75 4.12 -7.38
C LYS A 86 5.55 3.62 -8.21
N PHE A 87 4.36 4.10 -7.88
CA PHE A 87 3.15 3.70 -8.57
C PHE A 87 3.05 4.41 -9.91
N PRO A 88 2.86 3.68 -11.03
CA PRO A 88 2.93 4.29 -12.36
C PRO A 88 1.68 5.10 -12.70
N GLU A 89 1.91 6.18 -13.46
CA GLU A 89 0.84 7.06 -13.92
C GLU A 89 -0.19 6.33 -14.77
N SER A 90 0.24 5.33 -15.55
CA SER A 90 -0.68 4.53 -16.39
C SER A 90 -1.78 3.86 -15.58
N ILE A 91 -1.49 3.44 -14.35
CA ILE A 91 -2.48 2.86 -13.45
C ILE A 91 -3.32 3.96 -12.80
N LEU A 92 -2.68 5.04 -12.36
CA LEU A 92 -3.36 6.16 -11.70
C LEU A 92 -4.41 6.81 -12.59
N LYS A 93 -4.22 6.81 -13.90
CA LYS A 93 -5.19 7.36 -14.85
C LYS A 93 -6.49 6.58 -14.88
N GLU A 94 -6.42 5.25 -14.74
CA GLU A 94 -7.61 4.40 -14.77
C GLU A 94 -8.19 4.15 -13.38
N TYR A 95 -7.33 4.16 -12.36
CA TYR A 95 -7.72 3.94 -10.96
C TYR A 95 -7.19 5.09 -10.12
N PRO A 96 -7.87 6.25 -10.12
CA PRO A 96 -7.37 7.42 -9.39
C PRO A 96 -7.48 7.31 -7.87
N LYS A 97 -8.32 6.41 -7.36
CA LYS A 97 -8.46 6.21 -5.91
C LYS A 97 -7.40 5.25 -5.40
N VAL A 98 -6.17 5.73 -5.31
CA VAL A 98 -5.04 5.00 -4.75
C VAL A 98 -4.57 5.77 -3.53
N ILE A 99 -4.55 5.10 -2.37
CA ILE A 99 -4.08 5.70 -1.13
C ILE A 99 -2.86 4.96 -0.63
N ASN A 100 -2.03 5.66 0.13
CA ASN A 100 -0.83 5.08 0.74
C ASN A 100 -0.89 5.27 2.24
N ILE A 101 -0.45 4.25 2.97
CA ILE A 101 -0.29 4.33 4.43
C ILE A 101 1.19 4.51 4.70
N HIS A 102 1.56 5.66 5.27
CA HIS A 102 2.93 5.98 5.63
C HIS A 102 3.08 5.98 7.15
N PRO A 103 4.09 5.27 7.69
CA PRO A 103 4.22 5.11 9.16
C PRO A 103 4.84 6.30 9.88
N ALA A 104 4.58 7.53 9.42
CA ALA A 104 5.06 8.75 10.05
C ALA A 104 4.13 9.93 9.73
N LEU A 105 4.34 11.04 10.43
CA LEU A 105 3.60 12.27 10.17
C LEU A 105 4.30 13.04 9.04
N LEU A 106 3.75 12.97 7.83
CA LEU A 106 4.31 13.68 6.68
C LEU A 106 4.16 15.21 6.83
N PRO A 107 5.06 16.00 6.23
CA PRO A 107 6.12 15.60 5.29
C PRO A 107 7.42 15.09 5.91
N LYS A 108 7.49 15.00 7.23
CA LYS A 108 8.67 14.42 7.90
C LYS A 108 8.84 12.96 7.54
N TYR A 109 10.09 12.52 7.32
CA TYR A 109 10.44 11.12 7.10
C TYR A 109 9.73 10.45 5.93
N GLY A 110 9.32 11.24 4.94
CA GLY A 110 8.77 10.71 3.70
C GLY A 110 9.84 10.57 2.62
N GLY A 111 9.43 10.04 1.46
CA GLY A 111 10.29 9.93 0.31
C GLY A 111 10.91 8.55 0.13
N LYS A 112 11.76 8.42 -0.88
CA LYS A 112 12.39 7.15 -1.24
C LYS A 112 13.29 6.65 -0.10
N GLY A 113 13.12 5.39 0.28
CA GLY A 113 13.89 4.76 1.35
C GLY A 113 13.31 4.93 2.75
N MET A 114 12.35 5.83 2.93
CA MET A 114 11.68 6.02 4.22
C MET A 114 10.45 5.12 4.32
N TYR A 115 10.68 3.88 4.73
CA TYR A 115 9.62 2.89 4.87
C TYR A 115 9.92 1.96 6.05
N GLY A 116 8.85 1.44 6.67
CA GLY A 116 8.95 0.47 7.75
C GLY A 116 9.80 0.94 8.91
N MET A 117 10.74 0.11 9.35
CA MET A 117 11.62 0.45 10.49
C MET A 117 12.58 1.58 10.20
N ASN A 118 12.89 1.88 8.92
CA ASN A 118 13.74 3.01 8.58
C ASN A 118 13.13 4.33 9.04
N VAL A 119 11.82 4.48 8.90
CA VAL A 119 11.10 5.67 9.35
C VAL A 119 11.13 5.78 10.87
N HIS A 120 10.79 4.70 11.57
CA HIS A 120 10.79 4.69 13.04
C HIS A 120 12.18 4.97 13.61
N GLN A 121 13.21 4.38 13.01
CA GLN A 121 14.59 4.61 13.43
C GLN A 121 15.00 6.08 13.21
N ALA A 122 14.64 6.68 12.08
CA ALA A 122 14.92 8.08 11.81
C ALA A 122 14.25 9.00 12.84
N VAL A 123 13.00 8.71 13.22
CA VAL A 123 12.28 9.45 14.25
C VAL A 123 13.02 9.38 15.59
N LEU A 124 13.46 8.19 15.99
CA LEU A 124 14.20 8.00 17.24
C LEU A 124 15.57 8.71 17.23
N GLU A 125 16.29 8.62 16.11
CA GLU A 125 17.61 9.26 15.97
C GLU A 125 17.54 10.77 16.04
N ASN A 126 16.41 11.37 15.64
CA ASN A 126 16.21 12.81 15.68
C ASN A 126 15.50 13.28 16.95
N ASN A 127 15.35 12.40 17.94
CA ASN A 127 14.68 12.70 19.21
C ASN A 127 13.27 13.26 19.06
N GLU A 128 12.56 12.79 18.04
CA GLU A 128 11.17 13.17 17.84
C GLU A 128 10.30 12.59 18.95
N LYS A 129 9.37 13.38 19.45
CA LYS A 129 8.48 12.99 20.55
C LYS A 129 7.25 12.23 20.06
N GLU A 130 6.93 12.36 18.79
CA GLU A 130 5.76 11.74 18.20
C GLU A 130 6.11 10.97 16.95
N THR A 131 5.46 9.82 16.78
CA THR A 131 5.39 9.11 15.52
C THR A 131 3.92 8.77 15.27
N GLY A 132 3.57 8.46 14.04
CA GLY A 132 2.18 8.20 13.72
C GLY A 132 2.03 7.62 12.32
N ILE A 133 0.83 7.73 11.79
CA ILE A 133 0.52 7.28 10.43
C ILE A 133 -0.09 8.43 9.62
N THR A 134 0.20 8.43 8.33
CA THR A 134 -0.43 9.34 7.37
C THR A 134 -1.00 8.52 6.24
N ILE A 135 -2.26 8.77 5.89
CA ILE A 135 -2.92 8.19 4.73
C ILE A 135 -3.13 9.31 3.72
N HIS A 136 -2.65 9.13 2.50
CA HIS A 136 -2.74 10.16 1.47
C HIS A 136 -3.01 9.55 0.10
N TYR A 137 -3.56 10.35 -0.80
CA TYR A 137 -3.69 9.95 -2.20
C TYR A 137 -2.31 9.87 -2.84
N VAL A 138 -2.15 8.90 -3.73
CA VAL A 138 -0.87 8.68 -4.41
C VAL A 138 -0.85 9.47 -5.72
N ASN A 139 0.31 10.07 -5.99
CA ASN A 139 0.61 10.65 -7.30
C ASN A 139 1.95 10.07 -7.79
N GLU A 140 2.52 10.62 -8.86
CA GLU A 140 3.79 10.13 -9.41
C GLU A 140 5.02 10.48 -8.56
N HIS A 141 4.85 11.22 -7.47
CA HIS A 141 5.91 11.57 -6.53
C HIS A 141 5.75 10.78 -5.24
N TYR A 142 6.88 10.40 -4.61
CA TYR A 142 6.83 9.66 -3.34
C TYR A 142 6.28 10.55 -2.21
N ASP A 143 5.25 10.07 -1.52
CA ASP A 143 4.70 10.67 -0.29
C ASP A 143 4.34 12.17 -0.41
N GLU A 144 4.00 12.63 -1.61
CA GLU A 144 3.66 14.03 -1.88
C GLU A 144 2.20 14.23 -2.31
N GLY A 145 1.37 13.19 -2.20
CA GLY A 145 -0.04 13.29 -2.53
C GLY A 145 -0.84 14.06 -1.47
N GLU A 146 -2.10 14.34 -1.79
CA GLU A 146 -3.00 15.01 -0.87
C GLU A 146 -3.27 14.15 0.36
N PHE A 147 -3.19 14.75 1.56
CA PHE A 147 -3.45 14.02 2.80
C PHE A 147 -4.95 13.75 2.96
N ILE A 148 -5.29 12.51 3.31
CA ILE A 148 -6.64 12.09 3.63
C ILE A 148 -6.81 12.03 5.14
N PHE A 149 -5.81 11.49 5.85
CA PHE A 149 -5.86 11.22 7.27
C PHE A 149 -4.46 11.26 7.85
N GLN A 150 -4.33 11.82 9.05
CA GLN A 150 -3.08 11.82 9.78
C GLN A 150 -3.36 11.71 11.26
N LYS A 151 -2.62 10.82 11.95
CA LYS A 151 -2.80 10.58 13.38
C LYS A 151 -1.46 10.33 14.04
N ALA A 152 -1.16 11.07 15.08
CA ALA A 152 0.01 10.84 15.91
C ALA A 152 -0.18 9.64 16.85
#